data_15bd90718d3da1b9f925719b52cafac3
#
_entry.id   15bd90718d3da1b9f925719b52cafac3
#
_cell.length_a   1.000
_cell.length_b   1.000
_cell.length_c   1.000
_cell.angle_alpha   90.00
_cell.angle_beta   90.00
_cell.angle_gamma   90.00
#
_symmetry.space_group_name_H-M   'P 1'
#
loop_
_entity.id
_entity.type
_entity.pdbx_description
1 polymer ?
#
loop_
_entity_poly.entity_id
_entity_poly.type
_entity_poly.pdbx_seq_one_letter_code
_entity_poly.pdbx_strand_id
1 'polypeptide(L)'
;MRPLPSLALLFVVLLLTGCGGSRPSGSTNTRSASKSRRSAVHAKARASVKVTNASPQPSWRRYTGGVPILVYHDLGNPPPGQDYPGLYVSDADFEAEMAWLHQQGYQAVTLNEMMDDFFHAGTLPAKPIVITFDNGYVPQATFAPAVMSKYGWPGVLNEITVDHLNNNRLKRLVSLGWEVDSHSLTHPDLTQVSAAELQQQLVQSRRFLQRVLHVPVNSFCYPSSRYDTAVVAAVKAAGYTNAVTEHPGFATPHTDPYLLPRFEIEGGLGELQADLAS
;
A
#
# COMPACT_ATOMS: atom_id res chain seq x y z
N MET A 1 -18.20 17.39 47.47
CA MET A 1 -17.23 17.29 48.56
C MET A 1 -17.23 15.88 49.11
N ARG A 2 -16.27 15.07 48.75
CA ARG A 2 -15.72 13.93 49.50
C ARG A 2 -14.52 13.43 48.69
N PRO A 3 -13.35 13.24 49.27
CA PRO A 3 -12.12 12.86 48.56
C PRO A 3 -11.96 11.34 48.46
N LEU A 4 -11.30 10.92 47.39
CA LEU A 4 -10.86 9.55 47.13
C LEU A 4 -9.57 9.21 47.91
N PRO A 5 -9.34 8.02 48.38
CA PRO A 5 -8.09 7.61 49.02
C PRO A 5 -7.06 7.11 48.00
N SER A 6 -5.82 7.57 48.23
CA SER A 6 -4.60 7.06 47.59
C SER A 6 -4.28 5.64 48.00
N LEU A 7 -3.94 4.79 47.05
CA LEU A 7 -3.39 3.46 47.29
C LEU A 7 -1.87 3.49 47.01
N ALA A 8 -1.08 3.31 48.07
CA ALA A 8 0.37 3.21 47.99
C ALA A 8 0.77 1.79 47.58
N LEU A 9 1.65 1.66 46.60
CA LEU A 9 2.24 0.38 46.19
C LEU A 9 3.57 0.18 46.90
N LEU A 10 3.66 -0.90 47.66
CA LEU A 10 4.82 -1.34 48.43
C LEU A 10 5.80 -2.08 47.55
N PHE A 11 7.06 -1.60 47.44
CA PHE A 11 8.17 -2.35 46.86
C PHE A 11 8.73 -3.37 47.84
N VAL A 12 8.78 -4.64 47.48
CA VAL A 12 9.54 -5.68 48.21
C VAL A 12 10.79 -5.99 47.36
N VAL A 13 11.94 -5.65 47.94
CA VAL A 13 13.27 -6.03 47.46
C VAL A 13 13.65 -7.34 48.16
N LEU A 14 13.90 -8.39 47.40
CA LEU A 14 14.49 -9.64 47.94
C LEU A 14 15.94 -9.75 47.44
N LEU A 15 16.87 -9.56 48.37
CA LEU A 15 18.29 -9.89 48.26
C LEU A 15 18.51 -11.33 48.65
N LEU A 16 19.12 -12.15 47.80
CA LEU A 16 19.71 -13.41 48.16
C LEU A 16 21.16 -13.48 47.70
N THR A 17 22.05 -13.43 48.65
CA THR A 17 23.48 -13.76 48.60
C THR A 17 23.67 -15.25 48.78
N GLY A 18 24.61 -15.85 48.07
CA GLY A 18 25.02 -17.23 48.31
C GLY A 18 26.29 -17.65 47.58
N CYS A 19 27.35 -17.81 48.32
CA CYS A 19 28.74 -18.15 47.96
C CYS A 19 28.97 -19.57 47.45
N GLY A 20 30.02 -19.69 46.63
CA GLY A 20 31.12 -20.61 46.97
C GLY A 20 31.23 -21.92 46.19
N GLY A 21 32.38 -22.14 45.56
CA GLY A 21 32.90 -23.50 45.55
C GLY A 21 33.51 -24.04 44.24
N SER A 22 34.83 -23.84 44.04
CA SER A 22 35.82 -24.85 43.62
C SER A 22 35.82 -25.45 42.19
N ARG A 23 36.87 -25.20 41.46
CA ARG A 23 37.38 -26.04 40.34
C ARG A 23 37.98 -27.36 40.86
N PRO A 24 38.01 -28.40 39.97
CA PRO A 24 39.31 -28.82 39.43
C PRO A 24 39.34 -29.16 37.92
N SER A 25 40.45 -28.92 37.42
CA SER A 25 41.24 -29.35 36.25
C SER A 25 40.87 -30.59 35.46
N GLY A 26 41.00 -30.45 34.12
CA GLY A 26 41.72 -31.39 33.28
C GLY A 26 40.89 -32.38 32.48
N SER A 27 40.71 -32.16 31.20
CA SER A 27 40.86 -33.21 30.18
C SER A 27 40.94 -32.61 28.79
N THR A 28 42.06 -32.85 28.16
CA THR A 28 42.29 -32.62 26.73
C THR A 28 41.39 -33.50 25.89
N ASN A 29 40.51 -32.89 25.07
CA ASN A 29 39.86 -33.65 24.02
C ASN A 29 39.93 -32.85 22.70
N THR A 30 40.75 -33.38 21.82
CA THR A 30 40.83 -33.02 20.40
C THR A 30 39.48 -33.07 19.73
N ARG A 31 38.89 -31.94 19.47
CA ARG A 31 37.68 -31.84 18.63
C ARG A 31 38.08 -31.61 17.20
N SER A 32 37.91 -32.65 16.42
CA SER A 32 37.80 -32.66 14.96
C SER A 32 36.99 -31.49 14.47
N ALA A 33 37.57 -30.65 13.64
CA ALA A 33 36.91 -29.59 12.94
C ALA A 33 36.00 -30.17 11.85
N SER A 34 34.77 -30.53 12.18
CA SER A 34 33.73 -30.67 11.20
C SER A 34 33.27 -29.27 10.77
N LYS A 35 33.89 -28.74 9.73
CA LYS A 35 33.40 -27.56 9.02
C LYS A 35 31.98 -27.83 8.56
N SER A 36 31.02 -27.26 9.28
CA SER A 36 29.64 -27.16 8.86
C SER A 36 29.57 -26.40 7.52
N ARG A 37 29.49 -27.14 6.42
CA ARG A 37 29.10 -26.64 5.10
C ARG A 37 27.58 -26.40 5.06
N ARG A 38 27.03 -25.67 6.01
CA ARG A 38 25.66 -25.18 5.96
C ARG A 38 25.72 -23.68 6.09
N SER A 39 25.49 -22.96 5.01
CA SER A 39 25.09 -21.56 4.88
C SER A 39 25.78 -20.81 3.73
N ALA A 40 26.01 -21.45 2.62
CA ALA A 40 26.52 -20.76 1.42
C ALA A 40 25.58 -20.88 0.20
N VAL A 41 24.31 -21.25 0.36
CA VAL A 41 23.40 -21.49 -0.77
C VAL A 41 22.29 -20.44 -0.89
N HIS A 42 22.17 -19.50 0.03
CA HIS A 42 21.07 -18.52 -0.02
C HIS A 42 21.47 -17.04 -0.08
N ALA A 43 22.69 -16.76 -0.55
CA ALA A 43 23.09 -15.39 -0.88
C ALA A 43 23.37 -15.23 -2.37
N LYS A 44 22.51 -15.76 -3.24
CA LYS A 44 22.32 -15.11 -4.53
C LYS A 44 21.60 -13.81 -4.21
N ALA A 45 22.31 -12.70 -4.23
CA ALA A 45 21.73 -11.37 -4.29
C ALA A 45 20.64 -11.43 -5.37
N ARG A 46 19.36 -11.42 -4.97
CA ARG A 46 18.27 -11.14 -5.88
C ARG A 46 18.60 -9.76 -6.42
N ALA A 47 19.07 -9.68 -7.66
CA ALA A 47 19.08 -8.42 -8.37
C ALA A 47 17.71 -7.80 -8.13
N SER A 48 17.66 -6.63 -7.51
CA SER A 48 16.41 -5.91 -7.31
C SER A 48 15.86 -5.68 -8.71
N VAL A 49 14.78 -6.37 -9.04
CA VAL A 49 14.11 -6.13 -10.31
C VAL A 49 13.64 -4.68 -10.25
N LYS A 50 14.18 -3.87 -11.14
CA LYS A 50 13.90 -2.43 -11.16
C LYS A 50 12.50 -2.26 -11.70
N VAL A 51 11.64 -1.53 -10.98
CA VAL A 51 10.36 -1.05 -11.51
C VAL A 51 10.67 -0.15 -12.71
N THR A 52 10.24 -0.54 -13.88
CA THR A 52 10.53 0.17 -15.15
C THR A 52 9.40 1.08 -15.57
N ASN A 53 8.17 0.72 -15.19
CA ASN A 53 6.94 1.42 -15.58
C ASN A 53 6.54 2.57 -14.62
N ALA A 54 7.45 3.01 -13.75
CA ALA A 54 7.26 4.20 -12.92
C ALA A 54 7.69 5.50 -13.64
N SER A 55 7.88 5.42 -14.94
CA SER A 55 8.19 6.57 -15.80
C SER A 55 7.91 6.20 -17.26
N PRO A 56 7.52 7.17 -18.12
CA PRO A 56 7.23 6.92 -19.51
C PRO A 56 8.38 6.26 -20.25
N GLN A 57 8.06 5.27 -21.08
CA GLN A 57 9.02 4.54 -21.90
C GLN A 57 9.02 5.05 -23.34
N PRO A 58 10.12 4.97 -24.09
CA PRO A 58 10.19 5.45 -25.48
C PRO A 58 9.17 4.79 -26.43
N SER A 59 8.69 3.60 -26.09
CA SER A 59 7.68 2.85 -26.87
C SER A 59 6.25 3.28 -26.59
N TRP A 60 6.01 4.04 -25.49
CA TRP A 60 4.66 4.45 -25.09
C TRP A 60 4.12 5.53 -26.03
N ARG A 61 2.82 5.61 -26.13
CA ARG A 61 2.10 6.53 -27.01
C ARG A 61 0.91 7.12 -26.27
N ARG A 62 0.36 8.20 -26.81
CA ARG A 62 -0.92 8.74 -26.36
C ARG A 62 -1.96 7.63 -26.37
N TYR A 63 -2.69 7.48 -25.27
CA TYR A 63 -3.71 6.47 -25.09
C TYR A 63 -5.10 7.10 -25.01
N THR A 64 -6.07 6.57 -25.73
CA THR A 64 -7.43 7.11 -25.81
C THR A 64 -8.49 6.13 -25.35
N GLY A 65 -8.10 4.91 -24.98
CA GLY A 65 -9.01 3.89 -24.48
C GLY A 65 -9.33 4.04 -23.00
N GLY A 66 -10.15 3.14 -22.50
CA GLY A 66 -10.42 3.02 -21.06
C GLY A 66 -9.28 2.33 -20.33
N VAL A 67 -8.85 2.89 -19.20
CA VAL A 67 -7.84 2.30 -18.32
C VAL A 67 -8.55 1.70 -17.11
N PRO A 68 -8.44 0.38 -16.86
CA PRO A 68 -8.95 -0.20 -15.63
C PRO A 68 -8.04 0.21 -14.45
N ILE A 69 -8.67 0.55 -13.34
CA ILE A 69 -8.01 0.81 -12.07
C ILE A 69 -8.52 -0.26 -11.09
N LEU A 70 -7.64 -1.10 -10.58
CA LEU A 70 -7.97 -2.12 -9.58
C LEU A 70 -7.75 -1.58 -8.18
N VAL A 71 -8.57 -2.01 -7.23
CA VAL A 71 -8.32 -1.76 -5.81
C VAL A 71 -8.24 -3.08 -5.04
N TYR A 72 -7.15 -3.22 -4.31
CA TYR A 72 -6.89 -4.27 -3.33
C TYR A 72 -6.88 -3.67 -1.93
N HIS A 73 -7.41 -4.40 -0.95
CA HIS A 73 -7.28 -4.06 0.45
C HIS A 73 -6.19 -4.90 1.11
N ASP A 74 -6.50 -5.90 1.95
CA ASP A 74 -5.44 -6.67 2.59
C ASP A 74 -5.00 -7.87 1.72
N LEU A 75 -3.72 -8.23 1.84
CA LEU A 75 -3.15 -9.39 1.16
C LEU A 75 -2.78 -10.45 2.19
N GLY A 76 -3.20 -11.69 1.90
CA GLY A 76 -3.05 -12.83 2.77
C GLY A 76 -4.38 -13.48 3.12
N ASN A 77 -4.40 -14.35 4.12
CA ASN A 77 -5.63 -14.99 4.58
C ASN A 77 -6.26 -14.18 5.72
N PRO A 78 -7.58 -13.99 5.73
CA PRO A 78 -8.25 -13.29 6.82
C PRO A 78 -8.05 -14.05 8.14
N PRO A 79 -7.76 -13.35 9.26
CA PRO A 79 -7.75 -13.97 10.58
C PRO A 79 -9.12 -14.55 10.94
N PRO A 80 -9.20 -15.61 11.77
CA PRO A 80 -10.49 -16.14 12.23
C PRO A 80 -11.34 -15.06 12.90
N GLY A 81 -12.60 -14.94 12.47
CA GLY A 81 -13.55 -13.97 13.02
C GLY A 81 -13.42 -12.56 12.49
N GLN A 82 -12.74 -12.37 11.37
CA GLN A 82 -12.66 -11.07 10.68
C GLN A 82 -14.04 -10.63 10.19
N ASP A 83 -14.40 -9.36 10.43
CA ASP A 83 -15.71 -8.82 10.07
C ASP A 83 -15.92 -8.70 8.55
N TYR A 84 -14.84 -8.44 7.80
CA TYR A 84 -14.86 -8.23 6.35
C TYR A 84 -13.86 -9.15 5.64
N PRO A 85 -14.12 -10.48 5.58
CA PRO A 85 -13.17 -11.43 4.98
C PRO A 85 -13.01 -11.23 3.46
N GLY A 86 -13.98 -10.63 2.76
CA GLY A 86 -13.90 -10.32 1.34
C GLY A 86 -12.82 -9.29 0.98
N LEU A 87 -12.40 -8.46 1.94
CA LEU A 87 -11.31 -7.51 1.73
C LEU A 87 -9.91 -8.16 1.66
N TYR A 88 -9.83 -9.50 1.82
CA TYR A 88 -8.56 -10.23 1.80
C TYR A 88 -8.41 -11.00 0.51
N VAL A 89 -7.35 -10.72 -0.24
CA VAL A 89 -6.92 -11.52 -1.39
C VAL A 89 -5.73 -12.37 -0.97
N SER A 90 -5.82 -13.69 -1.14
CA SER A 90 -4.71 -14.57 -0.74
C SER A 90 -3.44 -14.27 -1.52
N ASP A 91 -2.27 -14.56 -0.91
CA ASP A 91 -0.98 -14.39 -1.59
C ASP A 91 -0.94 -15.15 -2.94
N ALA A 92 -1.54 -16.34 -2.99
CA ALA A 92 -1.58 -17.18 -4.20
C ALA A 92 -2.49 -16.58 -5.29
N ASP A 93 -3.65 -16.04 -4.91
CA ASP A 93 -4.57 -15.39 -5.85
C ASP A 93 -3.94 -14.12 -6.40
N PHE A 94 -3.37 -13.26 -5.55
CA PHE A 94 -2.67 -12.06 -6.01
C PHE A 94 -1.52 -12.39 -6.97
N GLU A 95 -0.70 -13.41 -6.68
CA GLU A 95 0.36 -13.83 -7.62
C GLU A 95 -0.22 -14.33 -8.95
N ALA A 96 -1.32 -15.09 -8.91
CA ALA A 96 -1.99 -15.62 -10.11
C ALA A 96 -2.63 -14.48 -10.95
N GLU A 97 -3.25 -13.51 -10.31
CA GLU A 97 -3.86 -12.34 -10.96
C GLU A 97 -2.79 -11.47 -11.64
N MET A 98 -1.69 -11.16 -10.96
CA MET A 98 -0.57 -10.42 -11.56
C MET A 98 0.05 -11.17 -12.74
N ALA A 99 0.21 -12.49 -12.62
CA ALA A 99 0.73 -13.31 -13.70
C ALA A 99 -0.21 -13.33 -14.91
N TRP A 100 -1.51 -13.45 -14.67
CA TRP A 100 -2.51 -13.43 -15.74
C TRP A 100 -2.57 -12.06 -16.43
N LEU A 101 -2.61 -10.96 -15.69
CA LEU A 101 -2.56 -9.61 -16.26
C LEU A 101 -1.34 -9.43 -17.17
N HIS A 102 -0.18 -9.88 -16.73
CA HIS A 102 1.04 -9.83 -17.54
C HIS A 102 0.92 -10.69 -18.81
N GLN A 103 0.37 -11.91 -18.71
CA GLN A 103 0.13 -12.78 -19.86
C GLN A 103 -0.86 -12.17 -20.88
N GLN A 104 -1.84 -11.40 -20.40
CA GLN A 104 -2.78 -10.67 -21.26
C GLN A 104 -2.18 -9.39 -21.88
N GLY A 105 -0.91 -9.08 -21.57
CA GLY A 105 -0.19 -7.93 -22.10
C GLY A 105 -0.47 -6.62 -21.38
N TYR A 106 -1.14 -6.64 -20.22
CA TYR A 106 -1.28 -5.44 -19.38
C TYR A 106 0.07 -4.98 -18.87
N GLN A 107 0.19 -3.68 -18.68
CA GLN A 107 1.37 -3.03 -18.10
C GLN A 107 0.90 -2.03 -17.05
N ALA A 108 1.24 -2.30 -15.79
CA ALA A 108 0.85 -1.41 -14.71
C ALA A 108 1.65 -0.10 -14.76
N VAL A 109 0.93 0.99 -14.53
CA VAL A 109 1.43 2.37 -14.45
C VAL A 109 0.88 3.02 -13.18
N THR A 110 1.37 4.20 -12.82
CA THR A 110 0.84 4.98 -11.70
C THR A 110 -0.41 5.78 -12.10
N LEU A 111 -1.18 6.26 -11.11
CA LEU A 111 -2.26 7.22 -11.37
C LEU A 111 -1.73 8.51 -11.98
N ASN A 112 -0.59 9.00 -11.50
CA ASN A 112 0.03 10.21 -12.04
C ASN A 112 0.37 10.05 -13.52
N GLU A 113 0.90 8.92 -13.96
CA GLU A 113 1.20 8.66 -15.38
C GLU A 113 -0.08 8.59 -16.23
N MET A 114 -1.13 7.95 -15.71
CA MET A 114 -2.43 7.91 -16.37
C MET A 114 -3.03 9.31 -16.49
N MET A 115 -3.00 10.10 -15.44
CA MET A 115 -3.52 11.47 -15.42
C MET A 115 -2.73 12.39 -16.34
N ASP A 116 -1.40 12.19 -16.41
CA ASP A 116 -0.55 12.97 -17.31
C ASP A 116 -0.88 12.68 -18.80
N ASP A 117 -1.13 11.42 -19.15
CA ASP A 117 -1.58 11.07 -20.49
C ASP A 117 -2.98 11.63 -20.80
N PHE A 118 -3.93 11.53 -19.88
CA PHE A 118 -5.31 11.95 -20.12
C PHE A 118 -5.44 13.47 -20.26
N PHE A 119 -4.75 14.25 -19.46
CA PHE A 119 -5.01 15.70 -19.31
C PHE A 119 -3.82 16.59 -19.73
N HIS A 120 -2.66 15.99 -20.00
CA HIS A 120 -1.46 16.71 -20.40
C HIS A 120 -0.83 16.10 -21.67
N ALA A 121 0.48 16.03 -21.74
CA ALA A 121 1.22 15.50 -22.88
C ALA A 121 1.90 14.13 -22.58
N GLY A 122 1.35 13.37 -21.64
CA GLY A 122 1.87 12.07 -21.26
C GLY A 122 1.68 11.00 -22.33
N THR A 123 2.20 9.83 -22.02
CA THR A 123 2.07 8.63 -22.87
C THR A 123 1.92 7.39 -21.99
N LEU A 124 1.17 6.38 -22.48
CA LEU A 124 0.94 5.12 -21.79
C LEU A 124 1.37 3.91 -22.65
N PRO A 125 1.54 2.74 -22.03
CA PRO A 125 1.72 1.50 -22.79
C PRO A 125 0.48 1.14 -23.59
N ALA A 126 0.59 0.18 -24.49
CA ALA A 126 -0.53 -0.23 -25.36
C ALA A 126 -1.73 -0.82 -24.60
N LYS A 127 -1.52 -1.38 -23.42
CA LYS A 127 -2.57 -1.95 -22.56
C LYS A 127 -2.30 -1.56 -21.10
N PRO A 128 -2.58 -0.30 -20.74
CA PRO A 128 -2.30 0.20 -19.40
C PRO A 128 -3.30 -0.34 -18.37
N ILE A 129 -2.84 -0.48 -17.13
CA ILE A 129 -3.65 -0.76 -15.95
C ILE A 129 -3.06 -0.01 -14.75
N VAL A 130 -3.91 0.43 -13.82
CA VAL A 130 -3.45 0.95 -12.54
C VAL A 130 -3.83 -0.03 -11.44
N ILE A 131 -2.90 -0.36 -10.54
CA ILE A 131 -3.11 -1.27 -9.42
C ILE A 131 -2.96 -0.48 -8.15
N THR A 132 -4.08 -0.30 -7.43
CA THR A 132 -4.14 0.51 -6.20
C THR A 132 -4.34 -0.38 -4.98
N PHE A 133 -3.85 0.09 -3.84
CA PHE A 133 -3.95 -0.56 -2.54
C PHE A 133 -4.45 0.45 -1.52
N ASP A 134 -5.51 0.13 -0.79
CA ASP A 134 -6.10 1.04 0.18
C ASP A 134 -5.72 0.67 1.62
N ASN A 135 -5.79 1.64 2.52
CA ASN A 135 -5.58 1.60 3.97
C ASN A 135 -4.12 1.60 4.47
N GLY A 136 -3.16 1.02 3.77
CA GLY A 136 -1.77 0.98 4.24
C GLY A 136 -1.42 -0.26 5.07
N TYR A 137 -1.91 -1.42 4.70
CA TYR A 137 -1.54 -2.68 5.35
C TYR A 137 -0.10 -3.11 5.04
N VAL A 138 0.54 -3.80 5.99
CA VAL A 138 1.95 -4.19 5.85
C VAL A 138 2.25 -5.03 4.60
N PRO A 139 1.41 -6.01 4.18
CA PRO A 139 1.67 -6.77 2.96
C PRO A 139 1.71 -5.92 1.70
N GLN A 140 0.96 -4.81 1.65
CA GLN A 140 0.97 -3.86 0.53
C GLN A 140 2.33 -3.18 0.32
N ALA A 141 3.13 -3.05 1.38
CA ALA A 141 4.48 -2.48 1.32
C ALA A 141 5.62 -3.52 1.33
N THR A 142 5.30 -4.79 1.48
CA THR A 142 6.32 -5.87 1.59
C THR A 142 6.15 -6.96 0.55
N PHE A 143 4.96 -7.53 0.44
CA PHE A 143 4.65 -8.63 -0.46
C PHE A 143 4.30 -8.12 -1.88
N ALA A 144 3.34 -7.19 -2.01
CA ALA A 144 2.92 -6.69 -3.31
C ALA A 144 4.08 -6.13 -4.15
N PRO A 145 5.01 -5.30 -3.63
CA PRO A 145 6.14 -4.84 -4.41
C PRO A 145 7.07 -5.97 -4.86
N ALA A 146 7.21 -7.04 -4.07
CA ALA A 146 8.03 -8.19 -4.44
C ALA A 146 7.42 -8.99 -5.60
N VAL A 147 6.09 -9.08 -5.67
CA VAL A 147 5.38 -9.73 -6.77
C VAL A 147 5.41 -8.85 -8.02
N MET A 148 4.97 -7.60 -7.92
CA MET A 148 4.79 -6.69 -9.05
C MET A 148 6.12 -6.31 -9.71
N SER A 149 7.20 -6.20 -8.93
CA SER A 149 8.53 -5.92 -9.49
C SER A 149 9.04 -7.01 -10.42
N LYS A 150 8.53 -8.26 -10.34
CA LYS A 150 8.86 -9.34 -11.31
C LYS A 150 8.53 -8.93 -12.74
N TYR A 151 7.54 -8.04 -12.89
CA TYR A 151 7.02 -7.53 -14.17
C TYR A 151 7.50 -6.10 -14.47
N GLY A 152 8.26 -5.49 -13.57
CA GLY A 152 8.69 -4.09 -13.68
C GLY A 152 7.57 -3.08 -13.35
N TRP A 153 6.55 -3.48 -12.63
CA TRP A 153 5.33 -2.72 -12.38
C TRP A 153 5.40 -1.92 -11.07
N PRO A 154 4.99 -0.65 -11.09
CA PRO A 154 4.66 0.12 -9.89
C PRO A 154 3.27 -0.26 -9.38
N GLY A 155 2.97 0.14 -8.15
CA GLY A 155 1.63 0.21 -7.59
C GLY A 155 1.34 1.61 -7.06
N VAL A 156 0.11 1.83 -6.62
CA VAL A 156 -0.35 3.06 -5.97
C VAL A 156 -0.89 2.71 -4.59
N LEU A 157 -0.34 3.31 -3.55
CA LEU A 157 -0.80 3.12 -2.18
C LEU A 157 -1.63 4.34 -1.75
N ASN A 158 -2.87 4.13 -1.35
CA ASN A 158 -3.73 5.12 -0.70
C ASN A 158 -3.66 4.93 0.82
N GLU A 159 -2.95 5.82 1.50
CA GLU A 159 -2.52 5.66 2.91
C GLU A 159 -3.44 6.39 3.89
N ILE A 160 -3.92 5.68 4.93
CA ILE A 160 -4.55 6.29 6.11
C ILE A 160 -3.43 6.81 7.01
N THR A 161 -3.35 8.12 7.23
CA THR A 161 -2.13 8.73 7.74
C THR A 161 -1.96 8.72 9.27
N VAL A 162 -2.99 8.39 10.05
CA VAL A 162 -2.88 8.22 11.52
C VAL A 162 -2.29 6.86 11.87
N ASP A 163 -2.80 5.79 11.26
CA ASP A 163 -2.32 4.41 11.47
C ASP A 163 -1.39 3.97 10.33
N HIS A 164 -0.61 4.89 9.82
CA HIS A 164 0.20 4.72 8.63
C HIS A 164 1.29 3.65 8.78
N LEU A 165 1.68 3.10 7.65
CA LEU A 165 2.93 2.37 7.52
C LEU A 165 4.08 3.22 8.03
N ASN A 166 5.07 2.60 8.71
CA ASN A 166 6.20 3.40 9.15
C ASN A 166 6.88 4.13 7.98
N ASN A 167 7.41 5.33 8.25
CA ASN A 167 7.98 6.22 7.24
C ASN A 167 9.03 5.55 6.34
N ASN A 168 9.77 4.56 6.86
CA ASN A 168 10.77 3.85 6.06
C ASN A 168 10.13 2.98 4.98
N ARG A 169 8.99 2.34 5.26
CA ARG A 169 8.24 1.57 4.26
C ARG A 169 7.67 2.48 3.18
N LEU A 170 7.04 3.58 3.58
CA LEU A 170 6.52 4.57 2.63
C LEU A 170 7.62 5.13 1.73
N LYS A 171 8.76 5.56 2.30
CA LYS A 171 9.92 6.04 1.53
C LYS A 171 10.48 4.96 0.61
N ARG A 172 10.48 3.69 1.06
CA ARG A 172 10.92 2.58 0.21
C ARG A 172 10.00 2.40 -0.99
N LEU A 173 8.66 2.45 -0.82
CA LEU A 173 7.71 2.37 -1.93
C LEU A 173 8.02 3.45 -2.98
N VAL A 174 8.14 4.70 -2.57
CA VAL A 174 8.52 5.80 -3.47
C VAL A 174 9.86 5.55 -4.15
N SER A 175 10.88 5.05 -3.42
CA SER A 175 12.18 4.72 -4.00
C SER A 175 12.14 3.57 -5.01
N LEU A 176 11.13 2.72 -4.95
CA LEU A 176 10.85 1.67 -5.94
C LEU A 176 10.06 2.19 -7.14
N GLY A 177 9.62 3.44 -7.14
CA GLY A 177 8.79 4.01 -8.20
C GLY A 177 7.29 3.87 -7.98
N TRP A 178 6.86 3.47 -6.77
CA TRP A 178 5.45 3.47 -6.41
C TRP A 178 4.95 4.88 -6.13
N GLU A 179 3.70 5.10 -6.42
CA GLU A 179 2.96 6.29 -5.99
C GLU A 179 2.37 6.06 -4.59
N VAL A 180 2.35 7.10 -3.76
CA VAL A 180 1.75 7.06 -2.42
C VAL A 180 0.85 8.28 -2.29
N ASP A 181 -0.43 8.04 -2.14
CA ASP A 181 -1.48 9.04 -2.07
C ASP A 181 -2.28 8.94 -0.76
N SER A 182 -3.25 9.84 -0.61
CA SER A 182 -3.98 10.00 0.64
C SER A 182 -5.30 9.25 0.65
N HIS A 183 -5.54 8.50 1.73
CA HIS A 183 -6.83 7.92 2.08
C HIS A 183 -7.40 8.55 3.36
N SER A 184 -7.33 9.89 3.46
CA SER A 184 -7.67 10.70 4.62
C SER A 184 -6.73 10.55 5.82
N LEU A 185 -7.06 11.25 6.92
CA LEU A 185 -6.29 11.19 8.16
C LEU A 185 -6.65 9.96 9.00
N THR A 186 -7.96 9.67 9.17
CA THR A 186 -8.50 8.63 10.07
C THR A 186 -9.60 7.75 9.46
N HIS A 187 -9.82 7.85 8.16
CA HIS A 187 -10.82 7.06 7.42
C HIS A 187 -12.28 7.22 7.89
N PRO A 188 -12.79 8.44 8.18
CA PRO A 188 -14.19 8.61 8.54
C PRO A 188 -15.09 8.64 7.30
N ASP A 189 -16.40 8.49 7.52
CA ASP A 189 -17.39 8.89 6.51
C ASP A 189 -17.35 10.42 6.36
N LEU A 190 -16.71 10.88 5.27
CA LEU A 190 -16.49 12.31 5.04
C LEU A 190 -17.79 13.11 4.82
N THR A 191 -18.90 12.45 4.48
CA THR A 191 -20.21 13.09 4.33
C THR A 191 -20.89 13.38 5.67
N GLN A 192 -20.37 12.80 6.77
CA GLN A 192 -20.94 12.90 8.11
C GLN A 192 -20.11 13.77 9.06
N VAL A 193 -18.95 14.25 8.62
CA VAL A 193 -18.08 15.09 9.45
C VAL A 193 -18.39 16.58 9.29
N SER A 194 -18.00 17.41 10.26
CA SER A 194 -18.10 18.86 10.13
C SER A 194 -17.18 19.40 9.04
N ALA A 195 -17.47 20.57 8.48
CA ALA A 195 -16.63 21.21 7.47
C ALA A 195 -15.19 21.45 7.96
N ALA A 196 -15.00 21.76 9.24
CA ALA A 196 -13.67 21.92 9.83
C ALA A 196 -12.91 20.59 9.91
N GLU A 197 -13.58 19.52 10.30
CA GLU A 197 -13.00 18.18 10.33
C GLU A 197 -12.70 17.68 8.92
N LEU A 198 -13.63 17.86 7.96
CA LEU A 198 -13.39 17.52 6.56
C LEU A 198 -12.10 18.16 6.04
N GLN A 199 -11.90 19.46 6.31
CA GLN A 199 -10.66 20.16 5.97
C GLN A 199 -9.43 19.52 6.64
N GLN A 200 -9.53 19.14 7.92
CA GLN A 200 -8.44 18.47 8.63
C GLN A 200 -8.11 17.12 8.00
N GLN A 201 -9.11 16.30 7.73
CA GLN A 201 -8.94 14.99 7.11
C GLN A 201 -8.17 15.07 5.77
N LEU A 202 -8.49 16.06 4.96
CA LEU A 202 -7.91 16.23 3.63
C LEU A 202 -6.53 16.92 3.67
N VAL A 203 -6.43 18.03 4.37
CA VAL A 203 -5.22 18.87 4.33
C VAL A 203 -4.09 18.29 5.16
N GLN A 204 -4.40 17.74 6.36
CA GLN A 204 -3.34 17.22 7.24
C GLN A 204 -2.76 15.92 6.68
N SER A 205 -3.58 15.02 6.14
CA SER A 205 -3.11 13.78 5.50
C SER A 205 -2.19 14.08 4.32
N ARG A 206 -2.60 14.97 3.41
CA ARG A 206 -1.79 15.39 2.28
C ARG A 206 -0.45 15.98 2.70
N ARG A 207 -0.48 16.94 3.63
CA ARG A 207 0.73 17.60 4.15
C ARG A 207 1.66 16.64 4.90
N PHE A 208 1.09 15.67 5.63
CA PHE A 208 1.88 14.65 6.29
C PHE A 208 2.68 13.84 5.27
N LEU A 209 2.02 13.28 4.26
CA LEU A 209 2.66 12.47 3.22
C LEU A 209 3.71 13.28 2.44
N GLN A 210 3.38 14.50 2.00
CA GLN A 210 4.34 15.38 1.31
C GLN A 210 5.59 15.67 2.15
N ARG A 211 5.41 15.90 3.45
CA ARG A 211 6.53 16.16 4.37
C ARG A 211 7.39 14.92 4.61
N VAL A 212 6.79 13.73 4.66
CA VAL A 212 7.52 12.48 4.88
C VAL A 212 8.22 12.01 3.61
N LEU A 213 7.56 12.13 2.47
CA LEU A 213 7.99 11.52 1.21
C LEU A 213 8.81 12.46 0.32
N HIS A 214 8.67 13.77 0.49
CA HIS A 214 9.27 14.82 -0.34
C HIS A 214 8.90 14.70 -1.84
N VAL A 215 7.69 14.18 -2.12
CA VAL A 215 7.11 14.11 -3.46
C VAL A 215 5.71 14.75 -3.46
N PRO A 216 5.15 15.12 -4.62
CA PRO A 216 3.76 15.51 -4.73
C PRO A 216 2.83 14.39 -4.25
N VAL A 217 1.70 14.76 -3.65
CA VAL A 217 0.57 13.88 -3.32
C VAL A 217 -0.63 14.45 -4.05
N ASN A 218 -1.00 13.83 -5.14
CA ASN A 218 -1.91 14.39 -6.12
C ASN A 218 -3.30 13.77 -6.08
N SER A 219 -3.38 12.50 -5.69
CA SER A 219 -4.62 11.74 -5.67
C SER A 219 -5.21 11.63 -4.27
N PHE A 220 -6.54 11.53 -4.22
CA PHE A 220 -7.28 11.25 -3.00
C PHE A 220 -8.15 10.00 -3.19
N CYS A 221 -8.18 9.12 -2.20
CA CYS A 221 -9.10 7.99 -2.16
C CYS A 221 -10.22 8.30 -1.15
N TYR A 222 -11.48 8.25 -1.60
CA TYR A 222 -12.62 8.48 -0.71
C TYR A 222 -12.81 7.30 0.24
N PRO A 223 -12.76 7.50 1.58
CA PRO A 223 -13.04 6.44 2.54
C PRO A 223 -14.38 5.76 2.26
N SER A 224 -14.35 4.42 2.11
CA SER A 224 -15.54 3.59 1.79
C SER A 224 -16.33 4.10 0.57
N SER A 225 -15.66 4.74 -0.37
CA SER A 225 -16.27 5.36 -1.57
C SER A 225 -17.42 6.34 -1.23
N ARG A 226 -17.43 6.93 -0.02
CA ARG A 226 -18.46 7.86 0.43
C ARG A 226 -18.07 9.30 0.16
N TYR A 227 -18.83 9.93 -0.71
CA TYR A 227 -18.64 11.34 -1.09
C TYR A 227 -19.98 11.97 -1.50
N ASP A 228 -20.00 13.29 -1.45
CA ASP A 228 -21.04 14.15 -2.02
C ASP A 228 -20.39 15.36 -2.70
N THR A 229 -21.20 16.27 -3.20
CA THR A 229 -20.71 17.48 -3.91
C THR A 229 -19.83 18.34 -3.02
N ALA A 230 -20.13 18.42 -1.70
CA ALA A 230 -19.36 19.23 -0.75
C ALA A 230 -17.99 18.58 -0.48
N VAL A 231 -17.93 17.26 -0.31
CA VAL A 231 -16.68 16.49 -0.15
C VAL A 231 -15.81 16.63 -1.40
N VAL A 232 -16.36 16.46 -2.59
CA VAL A 232 -15.61 16.64 -3.85
C VAL A 232 -15.06 18.05 -3.96
N ALA A 233 -15.84 19.08 -3.62
CA ALA A 233 -15.37 20.47 -3.63
C ALA A 233 -14.24 20.69 -2.62
N ALA A 234 -14.33 20.08 -1.44
CA ALA A 234 -13.30 20.16 -0.40
C ALA A 234 -12.00 19.45 -0.84
N VAL A 235 -12.08 18.29 -1.50
CA VAL A 235 -10.92 17.58 -2.09
C VAL A 235 -10.19 18.47 -3.09
N LYS A 236 -10.94 19.13 -4.00
CA LYS A 236 -10.41 20.12 -4.94
C LYS A 236 -9.72 21.29 -4.22
N ALA A 237 -10.38 21.84 -3.22
CA ALA A 237 -9.86 22.97 -2.43
C ALA A 237 -8.61 22.60 -1.60
N ALA A 238 -8.49 21.34 -1.16
CA ALA A 238 -7.29 20.82 -0.48
C ALA A 238 -6.08 20.65 -1.42
N GLY A 239 -6.28 20.82 -2.74
CA GLY A 239 -5.24 20.83 -3.75
C GLY A 239 -4.89 19.46 -4.32
N TYR A 240 -5.73 18.46 -4.13
CA TYR A 240 -5.67 17.23 -4.92
C TYR A 240 -6.10 17.52 -6.35
N THR A 241 -5.52 16.81 -7.30
CA THR A 241 -5.82 16.99 -8.74
C THR A 241 -6.75 15.92 -9.28
N ASN A 242 -6.89 14.81 -8.57
CA ASN A 242 -7.79 13.72 -8.91
C ASN A 242 -8.22 12.96 -7.65
N ALA A 243 -9.26 12.13 -7.79
CA ALA A 243 -9.68 11.23 -6.73
C ALA A 243 -10.31 9.94 -7.29
N VAL A 244 -10.16 8.85 -6.55
CA VAL A 244 -10.65 7.52 -6.91
C VAL A 244 -11.83 7.09 -6.04
N THR A 245 -12.76 6.36 -6.65
CA THR A 245 -13.94 5.75 -6.03
C THR A 245 -13.85 4.22 -6.13
N GLU A 246 -14.84 3.49 -5.61
CA GLU A 246 -15.02 2.06 -5.79
C GLU A 246 -16.21 1.74 -6.73
N HIS A 247 -16.66 2.73 -7.50
CA HIS A 247 -17.65 2.46 -8.53
C HIS A 247 -16.97 1.74 -9.71
N PRO A 248 -17.47 0.57 -10.13
CA PRO A 248 -16.81 -0.19 -11.18
C PRO A 248 -16.85 0.54 -12.53
N GLY A 249 -15.79 0.36 -13.31
CA GLY A 249 -15.69 0.92 -14.65
C GLY A 249 -14.27 1.25 -15.08
N PHE A 250 -14.14 1.70 -16.31
CA PHE A 250 -12.88 2.14 -16.91
C PHE A 250 -12.74 3.65 -16.85
N ALA A 251 -11.60 4.14 -16.39
CA ALA A 251 -11.27 5.56 -16.47
C ALA A 251 -10.92 5.94 -17.91
N THR A 252 -11.45 7.05 -18.41
CA THR A 252 -11.21 7.57 -19.75
C THR A 252 -10.81 9.05 -19.68
N PRO A 253 -10.26 9.65 -20.76
CA PRO A 253 -10.01 11.10 -20.80
C PRO A 253 -11.26 11.99 -20.62
N HIS A 254 -12.47 11.40 -20.64
CA HIS A 254 -13.74 12.09 -20.43
C HIS A 254 -14.33 11.89 -19.03
N THR A 255 -13.71 11.02 -18.23
CA THR A 255 -14.13 10.77 -16.84
C THR A 255 -13.80 11.99 -15.97
N ASP A 256 -14.72 12.37 -15.05
CA ASP A 256 -14.40 13.41 -14.06
C ASP A 256 -13.15 12.96 -13.26
N PRO A 257 -12.07 13.74 -13.28
CA PRO A 257 -10.84 13.36 -12.59
C PRO A 257 -11.02 13.16 -11.07
N TYR A 258 -12.07 13.68 -10.49
CA TYR A 258 -12.36 13.50 -9.07
C TYR A 258 -13.33 12.35 -8.77
N LEU A 259 -13.72 11.58 -9.78
CA LEU A 259 -14.62 10.43 -9.68
C LEU A 259 -14.12 9.25 -10.53
N LEU A 260 -12.82 8.97 -10.46
CA LEU A 260 -12.21 7.88 -11.22
C LEU A 260 -12.76 6.54 -10.72
N PRO A 261 -13.34 5.71 -11.60
CA PRO A 261 -13.89 4.41 -11.24
C PRO A 261 -12.79 3.40 -10.96
N ARG A 262 -13.08 2.42 -10.09
CA ARG A 262 -12.18 1.30 -9.81
C ARG A 262 -12.96 0.00 -9.71
N PHE A 263 -12.33 -1.10 -10.07
CA PHE A 263 -12.82 -2.45 -9.81
C PHE A 263 -12.26 -2.93 -8.47
N GLU A 264 -13.13 -3.22 -7.52
CA GLU A 264 -12.75 -3.81 -6.24
C GLU A 264 -12.50 -5.30 -6.42
N ILE A 265 -11.34 -5.78 -5.98
CA ILE A 265 -10.94 -7.17 -6.09
C ILE A 265 -11.08 -7.83 -4.72
N GLU A 266 -12.10 -8.65 -4.57
CA GLU A 266 -12.38 -9.38 -3.32
C GLU A 266 -11.83 -10.81 -3.33
N GLY A 267 -11.44 -11.32 -4.46
CA GLY A 267 -10.72 -12.59 -4.57
C GLY A 267 -11.02 -13.43 -5.81
N GLY A 268 -9.94 -13.96 -6.33
CA GLY A 268 -9.94 -14.97 -7.35
C GLY A 268 -9.93 -14.44 -8.78
N LEU A 269 -9.08 -15.11 -9.58
CA LEU A 269 -8.83 -14.77 -10.98
C LEU A 269 -10.11 -14.66 -11.83
N GLY A 270 -11.16 -15.41 -11.48
CA GLY A 270 -12.42 -15.42 -12.26
C GLY A 270 -13.17 -14.09 -12.17
N GLU A 271 -13.17 -13.43 -11.02
CA GLU A 271 -13.77 -12.12 -10.81
C GLU A 271 -13.02 -11.05 -11.60
N LEU A 272 -11.70 -10.98 -11.44
CA LEU A 272 -10.85 -10.08 -12.20
C LEU A 272 -11.06 -10.21 -13.72
N GLN A 273 -11.22 -11.45 -14.21
CA GLN A 273 -11.47 -11.71 -15.63
C GLN A 273 -12.83 -11.17 -16.08
N ALA A 274 -13.86 -11.33 -15.25
CA ALA A 274 -15.21 -10.84 -15.54
C ALA A 274 -15.25 -9.30 -15.56
N ASP A 275 -14.62 -8.65 -14.60
CA ASP A 275 -14.54 -7.19 -14.51
C ASP A 275 -13.84 -6.57 -15.72
N LEU A 276 -12.74 -7.15 -16.15
CA LEU A 276 -11.97 -6.63 -17.29
C LEU A 276 -12.56 -7.01 -18.65
N ALA A 277 -13.61 -7.84 -18.69
CA ALA A 277 -14.37 -8.18 -19.90
C ALA A 277 -15.64 -7.34 -20.07
N SER A 278 -16.04 -6.56 -19.04
CA SER A 278 -17.25 -5.70 -19.02
C SER A 278 -17.03 -4.36 -19.75
#